data_4b06e2687d5458a15fb1ccb024b76d71
#
_entry.id   4b06e2687d5458a15fb1ccb024b76d71
#
_cell.length_a   1.000
_cell.length_b   1.000
_cell.length_c   1.000
_cell.angle_alpha   90.00
_cell.angle_beta   90.00
_cell.angle_gamma   90.00
#
_symmetry.space_group_name_H-M   'P 1'
#
loop_
_entity.id
_entity.type
_entity.pdbx_description
1 polymer ?
#
loop_
_entity_poly.entity_id
_entity_poly.type
_entity_poly.pdbx_seq_one_letter_code
_entity_poly.pdbx_strand_id
1 'polypeptide(L)'
;MVDQTTGVHEPDVRGAKYANMKQLFYNWTCRLSLWLCCWLGGLSAGFMTRNSRPNIVLLMADDLGVGDLCCYGNNTVSTPNIDRLASEGVRLTQHLAAASVCTPSRAAFLTGRYPIRSGMASPYNLNRGLTWLGGSGGLPTNETTFAKLLQHYGYRTGLIGKWHQGLSCASRNDHCYHPLNHGFDYFYGLPFGLLSDCQASRTPELHRWLRIKLWISTAVLSLVPLLLLIPKYARWFVVPWKVILTFALLAFLFFISWYSSYGFTRRWNCILMRNHEIIQQPMREERVASLMLKEALAFIDRYKRGPFLLFVSFLHVHTPLITKDKFVGHSKYGLYGDNVEEMDWMVGRILETLDQERLTNHTLVYFTSDNGGRLEVQEGEVQLGGSNGIYKGGQGMGGWEGGIRVPGIFRWPTVLQAGKVINEPTSLMDIYPTLSYIGGGMLPQDRVIDGRNLMPLLEGRVSHSDHEFLFHYCGVYLHTARWHQKDCATVWKAHYVTPKFSPDGAGACYGSGICPCSGDVTYHDPPLLFDVSRDPSETRPLNPDNEALFDSVVKKIEAAIKEHRRTLTPVPQQFSVFNTLWKPWLQPCCGTFPFCGCDKEDDILSTAW
;
A
#
# COMPACT_ATOMS: atom_id res chain seq x y z
N MET A 1 -95.65 45.44 -60.56
CA MET A 1 -96.52 45.03 -59.43
C MET A 1 -95.64 44.33 -58.46
N VAL A 2 -95.61 44.77 -57.27
CA VAL A 2 -95.11 44.20 -56.06
C VAL A 2 -93.63 44.33 -55.84
N ASP A 3 -93.36 45.17 -54.95
CA ASP A 3 -92.20 45.63 -54.24
C ASP A 3 -91.71 44.57 -53.21
N GLN A 4 -90.40 44.35 -53.10
CA GLN A 4 -89.82 43.66 -51.94
C GLN A 4 -88.57 44.41 -51.53
N THR A 5 -88.63 45.03 -50.40
CA THR A 5 -87.57 45.65 -49.67
C THR A 5 -86.73 44.60 -48.97
N THR A 6 -85.46 44.56 -49.21
CA THR A 6 -84.47 43.75 -48.48
C THR A 6 -83.83 44.56 -47.38
N GLY A 7 -84.08 44.14 -46.13
CA GLY A 7 -83.40 44.67 -44.95
C GLY A 7 -81.98 44.07 -44.84
N VAL A 8 -80.99 44.91 -44.79
CA VAL A 8 -79.61 44.53 -44.53
C VAL A 8 -79.37 44.53 -42.99
N HIS A 9 -79.10 43.37 -42.47
CA HIS A 9 -78.60 43.24 -41.09
C HIS A 9 -77.09 43.47 -41.06
N GLU A 10 -76.65 44.50 -40.38
CA GLU A 10 -75.24 44.74 -40.00
C GLU A 10 -74.87 43.75 -38.92
N PRO A 11 -73.69 43.04 -38.99
CA PRO A 11 -73.19 42.15 -37.91
C PRO A 11 -72.52 42.97 -36.81
N ASP A 12 -72.88 42.71 -35.57
CA ASP A 12 -72.38 43.26 -34.36
C ASP A 12 -70.84 43.05 -34.21
N VAL A 13 -70.05 44.04 -34.53
CA VAL A 13 -68.58 44.08 -34.52
C VAL A 13 -68.03 44.08 -33.09
N ARG A 14 -68.84 44.25 -32.04
CA ARG A 14 -68.39 44.33 -30.64
C ARG A 14 -68.17 42.91 -30.03
N GLY A 15 -68.93 41.89 -30.38
CA GLY A 15 -68.80 40.57 -29.87
C GLY A 15 -67.52 39.83 -30.37
N ALA A 16 -67.16 40.09 -31.62
CA ALA A 16 -65.98 39.45 -32.24
C ALA A 16 -64.62 39.97 -31.72
N LYS A 17 -64.56 41.25 -31.27
CA LYS A 17 -63.32 41.77 -30.65
C LYS A 17 -63.09 41.23 -29.23
N TYR A 18 -64.14 40.92 -28.46
CA TYR A 18 -64.04 40.37 -27.11
C TYR A 18 -63.66 38.87 -27.11
N ALA A 19 -64.13 38.11 -28.07
CA ALA A 19 -63.81 36.72 -28.22
C ALA A 19 -62.32 36.53 -28.67
N ASN A 20 -61.85 37.35 -29.62
CA ASN A 20 -60.45 37.32 -30.05
C ASN A 20 -59.48 37.82 -28.95
N MET A 21 -59.85 38.74 -28.10
CA MET A 21 -59.03 39.21 -27.00
C MET A 21 -58.90 38.13 -25.87
N LYS A 22 -59.97 37.40 -25.55
CA LYS A 22 -59.91 36.26 -24.60
C LYS A 22 -59.07 35.12 -25.12
N GLN A 23 -59.13 34.82 -26.42
CA GLN A 23 -58.34 33.78 -27.04
C GLN A 23 -56.87 34.16 -27.18
N LEU A 24 -56.55 35.43 -27.41
CA LEU A 24 -55.18 35.98 -27.37
C LEU A 24 -54.62 35.98 -25.94
N PHE A 25 -55.41 36.31 -24.92
CA PHE A 25 -54.97 36.27 -23.51
C PHE A 25 -54.76 34.84 -23.04
N TYR A 26 -55.62 33.86 -23.44
CA TYR A 26 -55.45 32.43 -23.09
C TYR A 26 -54.24 31.85 -23.77
N ASN A 27 -53.96 32.17 -25.03
CA ASN A 27 -52.76 31.72 -25.73
C ASN A 27 -51.48 32.40 -25.18
N TRP A 28 -51.57 33.63 -24.68
CA TRP A 28 -50.43 34.31 -24.06
C TRP A 28 -50.11 33.76 -22.67
N THR A 29 -51.12 33.51 -21.84
CA THR A 29 -50.93 32.86 -20.53
C THR A 29 -50.47 31.42 -20.63
N CYS A 30 -50.96 30.62 -21.60
CA CYS A 30 -50.46 29.27 -21.86
C CYS A 30 -49.00 29.28 -22.39
N ARG A 31 -48.64 30.25 -23.23
CA ARG A 31 -47.24 30.38 -23.70
C ARG A 31 -46.30 30.89 -22.61
N LEU A 32 -46.76 31.79 -21.71
CA LEU A 32 -45.97 32.24 -20.57
C LEU A 32 -45.80 31.12 -19.53
N SER A 33 -46.83 30.33 -19.23
CA SER A 33 -46.72 29.20 -18.32
C SER A 33 -45.84 28.07 -18.87
N LEU A 34 -45.92 27.76 -20.17
CA LEU A 34 -44.99 26.86 -20.83
C LEU A 34 -43.54 27.41 -20.84
N TRP A 35 -43.36 28.71 -21.04
CA TRP A 35 -42.02 29.34 -21.00
C TRP A 35 -41.47 29.38 -19.58
N LEU A 36 -42.30 29.65 -18.55
CA LEU A 36 -41.89 29.54 -17.14
C LEU A 36 -41.61 28.11 -16.73
N CYS A 37 -42.42 27.11 -17.16
CA CYS A 37 -42.16 25.70 -16.89
C CYS A 37 -40.87 25.23 -17.61
N CYS A 38 -40.61 25.66 -18.83
CA CYS A 38 -39.34 25.38 -19.50
C CYS A 38 -38.14 26.09 -18.86
N TRP A 39 -38.34 27.31 -18.34
CA TRP A 39 -37.29 28.04 -17.63
C TRP A 39 -37.04 27.49 -16.24
N LEU A 40 -38.06 27.12 -15.48
CA LEU A 40 -37.94 26.45 -14.17
C LEU A 40 -37.48 25.01 -14.31
N GLY A 41 -37.92 24.27 -15.34
CA GLY A 41 -37.40 22.95 -15.69
C GLY A 41 -35.94 22.98 -16.17
N GLY A 42 -35.56 24.02 -16.92
CA GLY A 42 -34.18 24.29 -17.34
C GLY A 42 -33.25 24.64 -16.17
N LEU A 43 -33.76 25.40 -15.17
CA LEU A 43 -33.02 25.71 -13.94
C LEU A 43 -32.88 24.48 -13.02
N SER A 44 -33.86 23.56 -12.97
CA SER A 44 -33.76 22.30 -12.23
C SER A 44 -32.84 21.30 -12.93
N ALA A 45 -32.79 21.27 -14.27
CA ALA A 45 -31.87 20.44 -15.03
C ALA A 45 -30.44 21.01 -15.04
N GLY A 46 -30.27 22.32 -14.91
CA GLY A 46 -28.95 22.98 -14.83
C GLY A 46 -28.29 22.90 -13.46
N PHE A 47 -29.00 22.45 -12.39
CA PHE A 47 -28.45 22.29 -11.05
C PHE A 47 -27.99 20.82 -10.74
N MET A 48 -28.19 19.89 -11.69
CA MET A 48 -27.83 18.46 -11.49
C MET A 48 -26.66 17.97 -12.35
N THR A 49 -25.75 18.81 -12.78
CA THR A 49 -24.48 18.34 -13.37
C THR A 49 -23.31 19.22 -12.95
N ARG A 50 -23.12 19.43 -11.67
CA ARG A 50 -21.76 19.45 -11.17
C ARG A 50 -21.36 17.98 -11.14
N ASN A 51 -20.56 17.50 -12.09
CA ASN A 51 -19.81 16.25 -12.02
C ASN A 51 -18.95 16.32 -10.76
N SER A 52 -19.56 16.04 -9.60
CA SER A 52 -18.85 16.01 -8.35
C SER A 52 -17.99 14.76 -8.40
N ARG A 53 -16.66 14.95 -8.49
CA ARG A 53 -15.69 13.86 -8.43
C ARG A 53 -15.93 13.05 -7.17
N PRO A 54 -15.92 11.69 -7.23
CA PRO A 54 -16.21 10.86 -6.08
C PRO A 54 -15.12 11.00 -5.02
N ASN A 55 -15.47 10.74 -3.78
CA ASN A 55 -14.49 10.52 -2.74
C ASN A 55 -13.80 9.17 -2.94
N ILE A 56 -12.58 9.05 -2.44
CA ILE A 56 -11.76 7.84 -2.56
C ILE A 56 -11.24 7.49 -1.16
N VAL A 57 -11.52 6.26 -0.71
CA VAL A 57 -11.00 5.71 0.54
C VAL A 57 -10.22 4.44 0.20
N LEU A 58 -8.92 4.46 0.47
CA LEU A 58 -8.02 3.32 0.30
C LEU A 58 -7.68 2.76 1.67
N LEU A 59 -7.87 1.47 1.86
CA LEU A 59 -7.65 0.72 3.09
C LEU A 59 -6.61 -0.36 2.79
N MET A 60 -5.41 -0.24 3.36
CA MET A 60 -4.32 -1.19 3.12
C MET A 60 -3.84 -1.81 4.42
N ALA A 61 -3.95 -3.13 4.52
CA ALA A 61 -3.35 -3.91 5.58
C ALA A 61 -1.84 -4.06 5.38
N ASP A 62 -1.12 -4.45 6.41
CA ASP A 62 0.33 -4.68 6.43
C ASP A 62 0.58 -6.16 6.72
N ASP A 63 1.18 -6.90 5.79
CA ASP A 63 1.47 -8.33 5.87
C ASP A 63 0.24 -9.26 6.03
N LEU A 64 -0.94 -8.84 5.58
CA LEU A 64 -2.16 -9.65 5.64
C LEU A 64 -2.17 -10.70 4.53
N GLY A 65 -2.28 -11.97 4.90
CA GLY A 65 -2.46 -13.05 3.96
C GLY A 65 -3.87 -13.06 3.35
N VAL A 66 -3.97 -13.41 2.07
CA VAL A 66 -5.29 -13.55 1.42
C VAL A 66 -6.14 -14.64 2.09
N GLY A 67 -5.50 -15.65 2.69
CA GLY A 67 -6.15 -16.72 3.45
C GLY A 67 -6.61 -16.32 4.85
N ASP A 68 -6.43 -15.07 5.29
CA ASP A 68 -6.84 -14.61 6.62
C ASP A 68 -8.28 -14.05 6.65
N LEU A 69 -8.91 -13.85 5.49
CA LEU A 69 -10.23 -13.23 5.36
C LEU A 69 -11.34 -14.25 5.06
N CYS A 70 -12.51 -14.12 5.71
CA CYS A 70 -13.66 -14.99 5.47
C CYS A 70 -14.14 -14.95 4.01
N CYS A 71 -14.22 -13.77 3.40
CA CYS A 71 -14.62 -13.64 2.00
C CYS A 71 -13.65 -14.29 0.99
N TYR A 72 -12.46 -14.71 1.43
CA TYR A 72 -11.51 -15.51 0.65
C TYR A 72 -11.40 -16.96 1.13
N GLY A 73 -12.29 -17.41 2.02
CA GLY A 73 -12.44 -18.81 2.42
C GLY A 73 -11.92 -19.16 3.82
N ASN A 74 -11.50 -18.19 4.62
CA ASN A 74 -11.15 -18.43 6.03
C ASN A 74 -12.44 -18.66 6.85
N ASN A 75 -12.38 -19.59 7.81
CA ASN A 75 -13.47 -19.87 8.74
C ASN A 75 -13.04 -19.80 10.22
N THR A 76 -11.83 -19.33 10.49
CA THR A 76 -11.24 -19.31 11.84
C THR A 76 -11.15 -17.92 12.44
N VAL A 77 -11.08 -16.88 11.60
CA VAL A 77 -11.03 -15.47 11.99
C VAL A 77 -12.30 -14.77 11.51
N SER A 78 -12.90 -13.91 12.31
CA SER A 78 -14.15 -13.21 11.97
C SER A 78 -13.86 -11.85 11.35
N THR A 79 -14.29 -11.63 10.09
CA THR A 79 -14.09 -10.37 9.36
C THR A 79 -15.37 -9.80 8.77
N PRO A 80 -16.45 -9.60 9.58
CA PRO A 80 -17.79 -9.27 9.07
C PRO A 80 -17.86 -7.94 8.30
N ASN A 81 -17.02 -6.96 8.62
CA ASN A 81 -17.04 -5.65 7.95
C ASN A 81 -16.34 -5.70 6.59
N ILE A 82 -15.23 -6.43 6.49
CA ILE A 82 -14.53 -6.66 5.22
C ILE A 82 -15.37 -7.58 4.33
N ASP A 83 -16.05 -8.58 4.92
CA ASP A 83 -16.97 -9.47 4.19
C ASP A 83 -18.18 -8.71 3.67
N ARG A 84 -18.73 -7.77 4.45
CA ARG A 84 -19.75 -6.82 3.99
C ARG A 84 -19.25 -6.00 2.82
N LEU A 85 -18.02 -5.45 2.91
CA LEU A 85 -17.41 -4.69 1.81
C LEU A 85 -17.31 -5.53 0.53
N ALA A 86 -16.93 -6.81 0.65
CA ALA A 86 -16.86 -7.75 -0.47
C ALA A 86 -18.24 -8.11 -1.05
N SER A 87 -19.23 -8.33 -0.20
CA SER A 87 -20.59 -8.69 -0.62
C SER A 87 -21.34 -7.52 -1.26
N GLU A 88 -21.09 -6.29 -0.82
CA GLU A 88 -21.66 -5.06 -1.37
C GLU A 88 -20.85 -4.51 -2.56
N GLY A 89 -19.76 -5.17 -2.94
CA GLY A 89 -18.83 -4.70 -3.95
C GLY A 89 -18.33 -5.76 -4.93
N VAL A 90 -17.13 -5.56 -5.44
CA VAL A 90 -16.44 -6.43 -6.39
C VAL A 90 -15.21 -7.02 -5.72
N ARG A 91 -15.05 -8.34 -5.77
CA ARG A 91 -13.92 -9.07 -5.22
C ARG A 91 -13.03 -9.62 -6.34
N LEU A 92 -11.73 -9.32 -6.27
CA LEU A 92 -10.71 -9.84 -7.18
C LEU A 92 -10.04 -11.06 -6.58
N THR A 93 -9.98 -12.17 -7.30
CA THR A 93 -9.36 -13.41 -6.82
C THR A 93 -7.89 -13.56 -7.21
N GLN A 94 -7.43 -12.82 -8.23
CA GLN A 94 -6.06 -12.78 -8.70
C GLN A 94 -5.49 -11.36 -8.67
N HIS A 95 -5.55 -10.71 -7.48
CA HIS A 95 -4.95 -9.40 -7.29
C HIS A 95 -3.54 -9.54 -6.73
N LEU A 96 -2.54 -8.90 -7.36
CA LEU A 96 -1.14 -9.22 -7.17
C LEU A 96 -0.33 -7.99 -6.72
N ALA A 97 0.43 -8.15 -5.65
CA ALA A 97 1.46 -7.21 -5.26
C ALA A 97 2.62 -7.21 -6.27
N ALA A 98 3.19 -6.04 -6.53
CA ALA A 98 4.34 -5.91 -7.44
C ALA A 98 5.64 -6.44 -6.83
N ALA A 99 5.69 -6.55 -5.51
CA ALA A 99 6.79 -7.15 -4.75
C ALA A 99 6.24 -7.83 -3.51
N SER A 100 6.93 -8.88 -3.04
CA SER A 100 6.54 -9.63 -1.84
C SER A 100 7.06 -9.02 -0.53
N VAL A 101 7.43 -7.71 -0.52
CA VAL A 101 7.94 -6.98 0.66
C VAL A 101 7.37 -5.56 0.67
N CYS A 102 7.07 -5.03 1.88
CA CYS A 102 6.32 -3.79 2.10
C CYS A 102 6.85 -2.57 1.33
N THR A 103 8.12 -2.13 1.56
CA THR A 103 8.63 -0.88 0.97
C THR A 103 8.55 -0.86 -0.57
N PRO A 104 9.07 -1.86 -1.32
CA PRO A 104 8.97 -1.88 -2.78
C PRO A 104 7.52 -2.03 -3.27
N SER A 105 6.69 -2.83 -2.59
CA SER A 105 5.28 -3.00 -2.98
C SER A 105 4.49 -1.70 -2.83
N ARG A 106 4.69 -0.97 -1.72
CA ARG A 106 4.07 0.34 -1.49
C ARG A 106 4.56 1.40 -2.49
N ALA A 107 5.84 1.37 -2.89
CA ALA A 107 6.35 2.23 -3.94
C ALA A 107 5.64 1.98 -5.27
N ALA A 108 5.45 0.71 -5.65
CA ALA A 108 4.73 0.33 -6.86
C ALA A 108 3.24 0.71 -6.81
N PHE A 109 2.58 0.52 -5.67
CA PHE A 109 1.20 0.94 -5.43
C PHE A 109 1.02 2.45 -5.61
N LEU A 110 1.94 3.26 -5.05
CA LEU A 110 1.88 4.71 -5.13
C LEU A 110 2.12 5.26 -6.54
N THR A 111 2.94 4.58 -7.35
CA THR A 111 3.44 5.10 -8.64
C THR A 111 2.92 4.39 -9.89
N GLY A 112 2.28 3.22 -9.72
CA GLY A 112 1.83 2.38 -10.84
C GLY A 112 2.95 1.73 -11.64
N ARG A 113 4.18 1.62 -11.07
CA ARG A 113 5.39 1.16 -11.75
C ARG A 113 6.09 0.05 -10.98
N TYR A 114 6.75 -0.86 -11.68
CA TYR A 114 7.61 -1.83 -10.99
C TYR A 114 8.69 -1.13 -10.16
N PRO A 115 8.99 -1.62 -8.93
CA PRO A 115 9.98 -0.99 -8.02
C PRO A 115 11.35 -0.82 -8.64
N ILE A 116 11.74 -1.71 -9.56
CA ILE A 116 13.02 -1.64 -10.27
C ILE A 116 13.15 -0.36 -11.13
N ARG A 117 12.03 0.24 -11.59
CA ARG A 117 12.03 1.46 -12.40
C ARG A 117 12.28 2.74 -11.59
N SER A 118 12.04 2.69 -10.28
CA SER A 118 12.21 3.83 -9.37
C SER A 118 13.42 3.68 -8.45
N GLY A 119 14.20 2.59 -8.58
CA GLY A 119 15.29 2.28 -7.67
C GLY A 119 14.85 1.74 -6.31
N MET A 120 13.54 1.47 -6.14
CA MET A 120 12.96 0.89 -4.93
C MET A 120 12.99 -0.64 -4.92
N ALA A 121 13.97 -1.25 -5.59
CA ALA A 121 14.23 -2.68 -5.62
C ALA A 121 15.66 -2.96 -5.17
N SER A 122 15.84 -3.80 -4.14
CA SER A 122 17.15 -4.06 -3.54
C SER A 122 17.94 -5.11 -4.31
N PRO A 123 19.25 -4.90 -4.51
CA PRO A 123 20.16 -5.95 -4.98
C PRO A 123 20.63 -6.90 -3.86
N TYR A 124 20.28 -6.63 -2.60
CA TYR A 124 20.76 -7.37 -1.44
C TYR A 124 19.68 -8.28 -0.85
N ASN A 125 20.11 -9.38 -0.24
CA ASN A 125 19.19 -10.35 0.38
C ASN A 125 18.59 -9.83 1.69
N LEU A 126 19.34 -9.08 2.50
CA LEU A 126 18.92 -8.62 3.82
C LEU A 126 18.20 -7.27 3.81
N ASN A 127 18.69 -6.31 3.01
CA ASN A 127 18.16 -4.94 2.97
C ASN A 127 17.17 -4.79 1.82
N ARG A 128 16.00 -5.45 1.90
CA ARG A 128 14.97 -5.40 0.86
C ARG A 128 13.95 -4.26 1.05
N GLY A 129 14.02 -3.59 2.17
CA GLY A 129 13.21 -2.44 2.54
C GLY A 129 14.03 -1.42 3.30
N LEU A 130 13.43 -0.29 3.62
CA LEU A 130 14.02 0.68 4.51
C LEU A 130 14.04 0.13 5.93
N THR A 131 15.17 0.27 6.63
CA THR A 131 15.39 -0.31 7.97
C THR A 131 15.62 0.74 9.05
N TRP A 132 15.89 2.00 8.65
CA TRP A 132 16.17 3.11 9.57
C TRP A 132 15.55 4.41 9.08
N LEU A 133 14.96 5.20 9.98
CA LEU A 133 14.54 6.58 9.70
C LEU A 133 15.74 7.52 9.46
N GLY A 134 16.88 7.21 10.07
CA GLY A 134 18.14 7.91 9.83
C GLY A 134 18.89 7.45 8.58
N GLY A 135 18.28 6.67 7.69
CA GLY A 135 18.78 6.38 6.36
C GLY A 135 18.49 7.53 5.37
N SER A 136 19.21 7.58 4.24
CA SER A 136 19.01 8.58 3.18
C SER A 136 18.31 8.02 1.93
N GLY A 137 17.81 6.78 1.98
CA GLY A 137 17.01 6.17 0.91
C GLY A 137 15.53 6.46 1.07
N GLY A 138 14.82 6.54 -0.05
CA GLY A 138 13.37 6.74 -0.05
C GLY A 138 12.79 6.79 -1.45
N LEU A 139 11.47 6.94 -1.56
CA LEU A 139 10.80 7.09 -2.85
C LEU A 139 11.32 8.38 -3.53
N PRO A 140 11.96 8.28 -4.71
CA PRO A 140 12.53 9.46 -5.36
C PRO A 140 11.51 10.58 -5.58
N THR A 141 11.90 11.82 -5.31
CA THR A 141 10.99 12.99 -5.39
C THR A 141 10.52 13.31 -6.79
N ASN A 142 11.19 12.79 -7.81
CA ASN A 142 10.77 12.89 -9.21
C ASN A 142 9.70 11.84 -9.57
N GLU A 143 9.41 10.85 -8.72
CA GLU A 143 8.28 9.96 -8.91
C GLU A 143 6.97 10.69 -8.62
N THR A 144 5.98 10.44 -9.49
CA THR A 144 4.65 11.02 -9.33
C THR A 144 3.74 9.96 -8.70
N THR A 145 3.19 10.23 -7.53
CA THR A 145 2.24 9.36 -6.85
C THR A 145 0.81 9.64 -7.31
N PHE A 146 -0.11 8.69 -7.09
CA PHE A 146 -1.54 8.95 -7.34
C PHE A 146 -2.07 10.10 -6.45
N ALA A 147 -1.51 10.29 -5.25
CA ALA A 147 -1.89 11.40 -4.38
C ALA A 147 -1.54 12.75 -5.00
N LYS A 148 -0.33 12.86 -5.59
CA LYS A 148 0.10 14.07 -6.30
C LYS A 148 -0.77 14.37 -7.53
N LEU A 149 -1.19 13.33 -8.27
CA LEU A 149 -2.13 13.50 -9.38
C LEU A 149 -3.49 14.01 -8.89
N LEU A 150 -4.07 13.35 -7.89
CA LEU A 150 -5.38 13.71 -7.36
C LEU A 150 -5.37 15.09 -6.70
N GLN A 151 -4.30 15.45 -5.98
CA GLN A 151 -4.10 16.80 -5.43
C GLN A 151 -4.16 17.86 -6.54
N HIS A 152 -3.47 17.61 -7.66
CA HIS A 152 -3.50 18.49 -8.83
C HIS A 152 -4.91 18.65 -9.41
N TYR A 153 -5.73 17.59 -9.32
CA TYR A 153 -7.15 17.63 -9.74
C TYR A 153 -8.10 18.15 -8.66
N GLY A 154 -7.59 18.74 -7.58
CA GLY A 154 -8.37 19.43 -6.55
C GLY A 154 -8.95 18.52 -5.47
N TYR A 155 -8.44 17.29 -5.32
CA TYR A 155 -8.73 16.46 -4.15
C TYR A 155 -7.99 16.98 -2.93
N ARG A 156 -8.62 16.86 -1.75
CA ARG A 156 -7.92 16.91 -0.47
C ARG A 156 -7.39 15.55 -0.13
N THR A 157 -6.08 15.44 0.02
CA THR A 157 -5.39 14.14 0.13
C THR A 157 -4.84 13.93 1.53
N GLY A 158 -5.16 12.78 2.14
CA GLY A 158 -4.68 12.41 3.47
C GLY A 158 -4.11 11.00 3.50
N LEU A 159 -2.99 10.84 4.20
CA LEU A 159 -2.41 9.55 4.57
C LEU A 159 -2.46 9.40 6.08
N ILE A 160 -3.08 8.33 6.54
CA ILE A 160 -3.13 7.99 7.97
C ILE A 160 -2.56 6.58 8.17
N GLY A 161 -1.48 6.48 8.94
CA GLY A 161 -0.82 5.22 9.25
C GLY A 161 0.61 5.09 8.74
N LYS A 162 0.98 3.89 8.26
CA LYS A 162 2.34 3.54 7.84
C LYS A 162 2.69 4.16 6.49
N TRP A 163 3.81 4.91 6.43
CA TRP A 163 4.37 5.44 5.18
C TRP A 163 5.42 4.51 4.55
N HIS A 164 6.51 4.24 5.24
CA HIS A 164 7.59 3.32 4.89
C HIS A 164 8.26 3.58 3.51
N GLN A 165 8.33 4.84 3.08
CA GLN A 165 8.95 5.27 1.81
C GLN A 165 10.09 6.27 2.01
N GLY A 166 10.70 6.29 3.20
CA GLY A 166 11.75 7.24 3.58
C GLY A 166 11.20 8.51 4.22
N LEU A 167 12.12 9.32 4.76
CA LEU A 167 11.76 10.58 5.42
C LEU A 167 12.68 11.72 4.96
N SER A 168 13.99 11.61 5.19
CA SER A 168 14.96 12.66 4.93
C SER A 168 16.08 12.19 4.01
N CYS A 169 16.74 13.09 3.28
CA CYS A 169 17.82 12.75 2.34
C CYS A 169 19.17 13.36 2.73
N ALA A 170 19.27 14.62 3.14
CA ALA A 170 20.51 15.29 3.47
C ALA A 170 20.58 15.78 4.93
N SER A 171 19.45 16.19 5.51
CA SER A 171 19.34 16.65 6.90
C SER A 171 18.04 16.14 7.52
N ARG A 172 17.98 16.08 8.86
CA ARG A 172 16.78 15.66 9.60
C ARG A 172 15.55 16.54 9.40
N ASN A 173 15.73 17.73 8.86
CA ASN A 173 14.68 18.73 8.69
C ASN A 173 14.30 18.97 7.22
N ASP A 174 14.91 18.27 6.26
CA ASP A 174 14.61 18.45 4.84
C ASP A 174 13.33 17.72 4.40
N HIS A 175 12.97 16.66 5.10
CA HIS A 175 11.76 15.87 4.89
C HIS A 175 11.49 15.51 3.41
N CYS A 176 12.55 15.34 2.59
CA CYS A 176 12.44 15.21 1.14
C CYS A 176 11.56 14.03 0.70
N TYR A 177 11.54 12.92 1.45
CA TYR A 177 10.72 11.74 1.17
C TYR A 177 9.44 11.68 1.99
N HIS A 178 9.11 12.75 2.72
CA HIS A 178 7.91 12.81 3.55
C HIS A 178 6.63 12.75 2.70
N PRO A 179 5.51 12.16 3.20
CA PRO A 179 4.24 12.08 2.45
C PRO A 179 3.75 13.41 1.86
N LEU A 180 3.94 14.54 2.56
CA LEU A 180 3.52 15.84 2.06
C LEU A 180 4.27 16.26 0.79
N ASN A 181 5.52 15.81 0.59
CA ASN A 181 6.28 16.04 -0.62
C ASN A 181 5.92 15.08 -1.76
N HIS A 182 5.08 14.09 -1.46
CA HIS A 182 4.55 13.12 -2.40
C HIS A 182 3.05 13.31 -2.69
N GLY A 183 2.50 14.52 -2.41
CA GLY A 183 1.16 14.92 -2.82
C GLY A 183 0.07 14.64 -1.79
N PHE A 184 0.41 14.34 -0.54
CA PHE A 184 -0.56 14.33 0.56
C PHE A 184 -0.62 15.71 1.22
N ASP A 185 -1.83 16.26 1.41
CA ASP A 185 -2.06 17.52 2.14
C ASP A 185 -2.00 17.32 3.65
N TYR A 186 -2.25 16.08 4.11
CA TYR A 186 -2.31 15.71 5.51
C TYR A 186 -1.65 14.35 5.75
N PHE A 187 -0.84 14.28 6.79
CA PHE A 187 -0.22 13.05 7.27
C PHE A 187 -0.37 12.90 8.78
N TYR A 188 -0.83 11.74 9.22
CA TYR A 188 -0.83 11.34 10.62
C TYR A 188 -0.43 9.87 10.74
N GLY A 189 0.69 9.57 11.35
CA GLY A 189 1.12 8.17 11.43
C GLY A 189 2.62 7.97 11.62
N LEU A 190 3.06 6.78 11.24
CA LEU A 190 4.43 6.34 11.36
C LEU A 190 5.16 6.58 10.02
N PRO A 191 6.21 7.42 10.00
CA PRO A 191 7.03 7.60 8.79
C PRO A 191 7.76 6.31 8.39
N PHE A 192 7.87 5.37 9.34
CA PHE A 192 8.41 4.04 9.18
C PHE A 192 7.31 2.97 9.36
N GLY A 193 7.70 1.73 9.66
CA GLY A 193 6.79 0.65 10.05
C GLY A 193 6.75 0.45 11.56
N LEU A 194 5.89 -0.45 12.01
CA LEU A 194 5.90 -0.91 13.38
C LEU A 194 7.16 -1.76 13.62
N LEU A 195 7.84 -1.53 14.76
CA LEU A 195 9.07 -2.21 15.11
C LEU A 195 8.95 -2.78 16.53
N SER A 196 9.41 -4.00 16.71
CA SER A 196 9.52 -4.64 18.03
C SER A 196 10.41 -3.88 19.00
N ASP A 197 11.29 -2.99 18.52
CA ASP A 197 12.12 -2.12 19.35
C ASP A 197 11.33 -1.06 20.11
N CYS A 198 10.09 -0.81 19.73
CA CYS A 198 9.22 0.15 20.40
C CYS A 198 8.63 -0.40 21.70
N GLN A 199 8.57 -1.73 21.86
CA GLN A 199 8.07 -2.36 23.08
C GLN A 199 9.04 -2.20 24.25
N ALA A 200 8.51 -1.74 25.39
CA ALA A 200 9.31 -1.53 26.60
C ALA A 200 9.82 -2.83 27.22
N SER A 201 9.08 -3.93 27.07
CA SER A 201 9.23 -5.18 27.83
C SER A 201 9.95 -6.30 27.08
N ARG A 202 10.07 -6.26 25.76
CA ARG A 202 10.61 -7.37 24.97
C ARG A 202 11.80 -6.95 24.11
N THR A 203 12.93 -7.67 24.22
CA THR A 203 14.04 -7.62 23.26
C THR A 203 13.87 -8.77 22.29
N PRO A 204 13.68 -8.50 20.97
CA PRO A 204 13.64 -9.56 19.97
C PRO A 204 14.90 -10.44 20.01
N GLU A 205 14.76 -11.74 19.83
CA GLU A 205 15.91 -12.68 19.84
C GLU A 205 16.98 -12.32 18.81
N LEU A 206 16.57 -11.84 17.62
CA LEU A 206 17.49 -11.37 16.58
C LEU A 206 18.35 -10.21 17.07
N HIS A 207 17.79 -9.24 17.79
CA HIS A 207 18.53 -8.12 18.37
C HIS A 207 19.45 -8.57 19.51
N ARG A 208 19.02 -9.54 20.31
CA ARG A 208 19.84 -10.14 21.36
C ARG A 208 21.09 -10.80 20.77
N TRP A 209 20.91 -11.62 19.73
CA TRP A 209 22.01 -12.30 19.06
C TRP A 209 22.96 -11.32 18.35
N LEU A 210 22.41 -10.31 17.64
CA LEU A 210 23.20 -9.25 17.02
C LEU A 210 24.01 -8.46 18.06
N ARG A 211 23.40 -8.10 19.19
CA ARG A 211 24.10 -7.43 20.30
C ARG A 211 25.25 -8.28 20.87
N ILE A 212 25.05 -9.57 21.06
CA ILE A 212 26.12 -10.49 21.49
C ILE A 212 27.28 -10.47 20.49
N LYS A 213 27.01 -10.58 19.19
CA LYS A 213 28.05 -10.49 18.15
C LYS A 213 28.77 -9.14 18.14
N LEU A 214 28.04 -8.04 18.29
CA LEU A 214 28.62 -6.71 18.35
C LEU A 214 29.50 -6.51 19.59
N TRP A 215 29.11 -7.05 20.75
CA TRP A 215 29.94 -7.08 21.95
C TRP A 215 31.20 -7.91 21.74
N ILE A 216 31.11 -9.10 21.15
CA ILE A 216 32.26 -9.95 20.82
C ILE A 216 33.19 -9.21 19.86
N SER A 217 32.67 -8.60 18.81
CA SER A 217 33.47 -7.83 17.84
C SER A 217 34.18 -6.65 18.51
N THR A 218 33.50 -5.94 19.40
CA THR A 218 34.11 -4.83 20.19
C THR A 218 35.23 -5.34 21.09
N ALA A 219 35.02 -6.46 21.77
CA ALA A 219 36.05 -7.08 22.61
C ALA A 219 37.29 -7.50 21.77
N VAL A 220 37.07 -8.15 20.62
CA VAL A 220 38.15 -8.53 19.70
C VAL A 220 38.93 -7.30 19.20
N LEU A 221 38.22 -6.25 18.74
CA LEU A 221 38.85 -5.01 18.30
C LEU A 221 39.64 -4.31 19.43
N SER A 222 39.12 -4.35 20.66
CA SER A 222 39.78 -3.75 21.83
C SER A 222 41.01 -4.55 22.29
N LEU A 223 41.08 -5.85 21.98
CA LEU A 223 42.28 -6.66 22.25
C LEU A 223 43.46 -6.28 21.35
N VAL A 224 43.23 -5.76 20.13
CA VAL A 224 44.31 -5.39 19.18
C VAL A 224 45.26 -4.36 19.80
N PRO A 225 44.83 -3.17 20.27
CA PRO A 225 45.72 -2.21 20.90
C PRO A 225 46.37 -2.76 22.17
N LEU A 226 45.68 -3.61 22.95
CA LEU A 226 46.26 -4.24 24.13
C LEU A 226 47.38 -5.23 23.78
N LEU A 227 47.18 -6.06 22.77
CA LEU A 227 48.18 -6.99 22.28
C LEU A 227 49.41 -6.27 21.69
N LEU A 228 49.25 -5.12 21.07
CA LEU A 228 50.34 -4.30 20.57
C LEU A 228 51.21 -3.67 21.68
N LEU A 229 50.70 -3.55 22.90
CA LEU A 229 51.51 -3.13 24.06
C LEU A 229 52.55 -4.17 24.46
N ILE A 230 52.28 -5.48 24.27
CA ILE A 230 53.21 -6.57 24.65
C ILE A 230 54.56 -6.42 23.90
N PRO A 231 54.61 -6.45 22.56
CA PRO A 231 55.89 -6.31 21.84
C PRO A 231 56.55 -4.95 22.07
N LYS A 232 55.74 -3.87 22.30
CA LYS A 232 56.27 -2.57 22.63
C LYS A 232 57.01 -2.55 23.96
N TYR A 233 56.45 -3.09 25.03
CA TYR A 233 57.08 -3.13 26.35
C TYR A 233 58.17 -4.19 26.43
N ALA A 234 57.98 -5.34 25.74
CA ALA A 234 59.01 -6.39 25.62
C ALA A 234 60.20 -5.98 24.70
N ARG A 235 60.09 -4.83 24.03
CA ARG A 235 61.09 -4.33 23.06
C ARG A 235 61.39 -5.28 21.89
N TRP A 236 60.39 -6.11 21.51
CA TRP A 236 60.54 -7.01 20.37
C TRP A 236 60.49 -6.23 19.05
N PHE A 237 59.61 -5.20 18.97
CA PHE A 237 59.45 -4.34 17.79
C PHE A 237 59.23 -2.91 18.21
N VAL A 238 59.63 -1.96 17.34
CA VAL A 238 59.31 -0.52 17.52
C VAL A 238 57.86 -0.26 17.08
N VAL A 239 56.94 -0.29 18.02
CA VAL A 239 55.54 0.05 17.79
C VAL A 239 55.30 1.53 18.16
N PRO A 240 55.00 2.42 17.19
CA PRO A 240 54.65 3.82 17.50
C PRO A 240 53.35 3.93 18.29
N TRP A 241 53.33 4.86 19.25
CA TRP A 241 52.09 5.16 20.00
C TRP A 241 50.91 5.52 19.10
N LYS A 242 51.20 6.22 17.97
CA LYS A 242 50.17 6.59 16.97
C LYS A 242 49.38 5.38 16.49
N VAL A 243 50.02 4.23 16.25
CA VAL A 243 49.36 3.00 15.80
C VAL A 243 48.43 2.46 16.89
N ILE A 244 48.91 2.36 18.13
CA ILE A 244 48.11 1.85 19.27
C ILE A 244 46.89 2.74 19.50
N LEU A 245 47.09 4.08 19.52
CA LEU A 245 46.02 5.04 19.71
C LEU A 245 45.01 5.03 18.55
N THR A 246 45.47 4.81 17.30
CA THR A 246 44.54 4.69 16.15
C THR A 246 43.64 3.47 16.32
N PHE A 247 44.18 2.29 16.66
CA PHE A 247 43.35 1.10 16.88
C PHE A 247 42.41 1.24 18.08
N ALA A 248 42.87 1.86 19.17
CA ALA A 248 42.04 2.15 20.32
C ALA A 248 40.87 3.09 19.95
N LEU A 249 41.16 4.13 19.18
CA LEU A 249 40.15 5.06 18.67
C LEU A 249 39.14 4.35 17.73
N LEU A 250 39.61 3.50 16.82
CA LEU A 250 38.75 2.75 15.93
C LEU A 250 37.82 1.79 16.70
N ALA A 251 38.35 1.09 17.71
CA ALA A 251 37.54 0.23 18.57
C ALA A 251 36.50 1.05 19.35
N PHE A 252 36.88 2.21 19.86
CA PHE A 252 35.97 3.12 20.56
C PHE A 252 34.89 3.68 19.64
N LEU A 253 35.24 4.14 18.43
CA LEU A 253 34.27 4.63 17.45
C LEU A 253 33.31 3.51 17.00
N PHE A 254 33.83 2.30 16.79
CA PHE A 254 32.97 1.14 16.50
C PHE A 254 32.00 0.87 17.65
N PHE A 255 32.47 0.86 18.89
CA PHE A 255 31.61 0.69 20.08
C PHE A 255 30.52 1.77 20.14
N ILE A 256 30.90 3.05 20.04
CA ILE A 256 29.94 4.15 20.09
C ILE A 256 28.93 4.05 18.95
N SER A 257 29.36 3.72 17.73
CA SER A 257 28.50 3.60 16.56
C SER A 257 27.36 2.58 16.77
N TRP A 258 27.69 1.36 17.18
CA TRP A 258 26.66 0.34 17.36
C TRP A 258 25.91 0.49 18.70
N TYR A 259 26.57 0.92 19.76
CA TYR A 259 25.95 1.10 21.08
C TYR A 259 24.92 2.24 21.03
N SER A 260 25.22 3.35 20.35
CA SER A 260 24.23 4.41 20.12
C SER A 260 23.04 3.92 19.32
N SER A 261 23.24 3.10 18.29
CA SER A 261 22.16 2.60 17.41
C SER A 261 21.32 1.48 18.05
N TYR A 262 21.96 0.54 18.75
CA TYR A 262 21.31 -0.68 19.25
C TYR A 262 21.25 -0.77 20.79
N GLY A 263 22.01 0.03 21.49
CA GLY A 263 22.08 0.01 22.95
C GLY A 263 21.27 1.10 23.62
N PHE A 264 21.62 2.33 23.33
CA PHE A 264 21.09 3.52 24.03
C PHE A 264 19.84 4.09 23.36
N THR A 265 19.69 3.93 22.04
CA THR A 265 18.73 4.66 21.19
C THR A 265 17.67 3.77 20.58
N ARG A 266 17.36 2.65 21.25
CA ARG A 266 16.42 1.60 20.80
C ARG A 266 15.07 2.10 20.29
N ARG A 267 14.61 3.27 20.77
CA ARG A 267 13.29 3.83 20.50
C ARG A 267 13.31 5.03 19.54
N TRP A 268 14.45 5.34 18.93
CA TRP A 268 14.54 6.51 18.05
C TRP A 268 13.67 6.42 16.81
N ASN A 269 13.42 5.20 16.30
CA ASN A 269 12.55 4.99 15.15
C ASN A 269 11.06 4.91 15.53
N CYS A 270 10.75 4.89 16.83
CA CYS A 270 9.38 4.79 17.35
C CYS A 270 8.74 6.17 17.40
N ILE A 271 8.34 6.67 16.24
CA ILE A 271 7.90 8.05 16.06
C ILE A 271 6.49 8.08 15.51
N LEU A 272 5.62 8.86 16.17
CA LEU A 272 4.33 9.26 15.64
C LEU A 272 4.40 10.72 15.18
N MET A 273 3.99 10.99 13.94
CA MET A 273 4.03 12.32 13.36
C MET A 273 2.65 12.82 12.97
N ARG A 274 2.47 14.14 13.03
CA ARG A 274 1.38 14.88 12.39
C ARG A 274 2.01 15.88 11.44
N ASN A 275 1.82 15.68 10.15
CA ASN A 275 2.54 16.41 9.11
C ASN A 275 4.07 16.32 9.35
N HIS A 276 4.79 17.44 9.37
CA HIS A 276 6.23 17.48 9.63
C HIS A 276 6.59 17.42 11.13
N GLU A 277 5.59 17.46 12.02
CA GLU A 277 5.84 17.53 13.45
C GLU A 277 5.85 16.13 14.09
N ILE A 278 6.88 15.84 14.90
CA ILE A 278 6.89 14.68 15.77
C ILE A 278 6.00 15.00 16.97
N ILE A 279 4.93 14.24 17.14
CA ILE A 279 3.97 14.42 18.23
C ILE A 279 4.21 13.47 19.39
N GLN A 280 4.84 12.31 19.13
CA GLN A 280 5.20 11.37 20.16
C GLN A 280 6.49 10.61 19.82
N GLN A 281 7.45 10.61 20.74
CA GLN A 281 8.70 9.86 20.65
C GLN A 281 9.20 9.51 22.07
N PRO A 282 9.30 8.23 22.48
CA PRO A 282 8.79 7.08 21.72
C PRO A 282 7.25 7.07 21.68
N MET A 283 6.68 6.59 20.58
CA MET A 283 5.23 6.40 20.48
C MET A 283 4.73 5.34 21.46
N ARG A 284 3.49 5.48 21.91
CA ARG A 284 2.79 4.49 22.72
C ARG A 284 2.00 3.55 21.82
N GLU A 285 2.57 2.37 21.56
CA GLU A 285 2.04 1.42 20.58
C GLU A 285 0.58 1.04 20.84
N GLU A 286 0.21 0.85 22.12
CA GLU A 286 -1.14 0.48 22.54
C GLU A 286 -2.23 1.51 22.18
N ARG A 287 -1.84 2.76 21.90
CA ARG A 287 -2.76 3.85 21.55
C ARG A 287 -2.79 4.17 20.05
N VAL A 288 -1.74 3.79 19.30
CA VAL A 288 -1.54 4.26 17.93
C VAL A 288 -2.71 3.88 17.03
N ALA A 289 -3.20 2.63 17.06
CA ALA A 289 -4.34 2.19 16.26
C ALA A 289 -5.60 3.03 16.53
N SER A 290 -5.87 3.34 17.81
CA SER A 290 -7.02 4.18 18.19
C SER A 290 -6.89 5.62 17.71
N LEU A 291 -5.69 6.19 17.81
CA LEU A 291 -5.41 7.55 17.37
C LEU A 291 -5.52 7.64 15.85
N MET A 292 -5.01 6.65 15.12
CA MET A 292 -5.16 6.57 13.67
C MET A 292 -6.63 6.50 13.24
N LEU A 293 -7.44 5.66 13.90
CA LEU A 293 -8.87 5.60 13.61
C LEU A 293 -9.55 6.95 13.87
N LYS A 294 -9.29 7.57 15.03
CA LYS A 294 -9.83 8.89 15.38
C LYS A 294 -9.50 9.93 14.30
N GLU A 295 -8.25 9.98 13.85
CA GLU A 295 -7.81 10.91 12.82
C GLU A 295 -8.42 10.60 11.43
N ALA A 296 -8.65 9.31 11.10
CA ALA A 296 -9.32 8.93 9.85
C ALA A 296 -10.77 9.43 9.83
N LEU A 297 -11.51 9.24 10.92
CA LEU A 297 -12.90 9.73 11.05
C LEU A 297 -12.94 11.26 11.03
N ALA A 298 -12.03 11.93 11.74
CA ALA A 298 -11.91 13.39 11.73
C ALA A 298 -11.54 13.96 10.35
N PHE A 299 -10.74 13.25 9.56
CA PHE A 299 -10.42 13.64 8.19
C PHE A 299 -11.66 13.58 7.29
N ILE A 300 -12.47 12.52 7.37
CA ILE A 300 -13.74 12.40 6.65
C ILE A 300 -14.67 13.57 7.03
N ASP A 301 -14.87 13.80 8.32
CA ASP A 301 -15.75 14.90 8.79
C ASP A 301 -15.28 16.27 8.28
N ARG A 302 -13.99 16.55 8.33
CA ARG A 302 -13.38 17.81 7.88
C ARG A 302 -13.57 18.07 6.38
N TYR A 303 -13.50 17.01 5.55
CA TYR A 303 -13.48 17.15 4.09
C TYR A 303 -14.72 16.59 3.37
N LYS A 304 -15.76 16.17 4.09
CA LYS A 304 -17.01 15.60 3.55
C LYS A 304 -17.76 16.46 2.52
N ARG A 305 -17.44 17.75 2.39
CA ARG A 305 -18.10 18.69 1.46
C ARG A 305 -17.40 18.81 0.10
N GLY A 306 -16.28 18.19 -0.09
CA GLY A 306 -15.51 18.23 -1.35
C GLY A 306 -14.90 16.87 -1.66
N PRO A 307 -14.32 16.69 -2.85
CA PRO A 307 -13.67 15.43 -3.17
C PRO A 307 -12.43 15.25 -2.32
N PHE A 308 -12.30 14.09 -1.68
CA PHE A 308 -11.11 13.73 -0.90
C PHE A 308 -10.58 12.36 -1.28
N LEU A 309 -9.27 12.21 -1.10
CA LEU A 309 -8.56 10.94 -1.04
C LEU A 309 -8.12 10.71 0.41
N LEU A 310 -8.64 9.66 1.04
CA LEU A 310 -8.16 9.17 2.32
C LEU A 310 -7.47 7.82 2.12
N PHE A 311 -6.17 7.76 2.37
CA PHE A 311 -5.41 6.52 2.41
C PHE A 311 -5.14 6.13 3.86
N VAL A 312 -5.85 5.10 4.36
CA VAL A 312 -5.61 4.48 5.66
C VAL A 312 -4.69 3.28 5.46
N SER A 313 -3.46 3.43 5.89
CA SER A 313 -2.41 2.41 5.84
C SER A 313 -2.27 1.81 7.22
N PHE A 314 -2.99 0.71 7.48
CA PHE A 314 -3.01 0.04 8.78
C PHE A 314 -1.62 -0.46 9.19
N LEU A 315 -1.44 -0.63 10.51
CA LEU A 315 -0.27 -1.31 11.08
C LEU A 315 -0.53 -2.81 11.26
N HIS A 316 -1.82 -3.19 11.24
CA HIS A 316 -2.31 -4.55 11.31
C HIS A 316 -2.01 -5.27 9.98
N VAL A 317 -1.51 -6.44 9.96
CA VAL A 317 -1.26 -7.39 11.05
C VAL A 317 0.26 -7.64 11.19
N HIS A 318 1.06 -6.60 10.97
CA HIS A 318 2.52 -6.66 11.06
C HIS A 318 2.94 -6.80 12.53
N THR A 319 3.94 -7.63 12.79
CA THR A 319 4.51 -7.80 14.13
C THR A 319 5.36 -6.59 14.55
N PRO A 320 5.33 -6.21 15.85
CA PRO A 320 4.65 -6.85 16.98
C PRO A 320 3.13 -6.70 16.89
N LEU A 321 2.39 -7.76 17.23
CA LEU A 321 0.94 -7.76 17.25
C LEU A 321 0.45 -7.00 18.47
N ILE A 322 0.08 -5.76 18.31
CA ILE A 322 -0.47 -4.90 19.36
C ILE A 322 -1.96 -4.81 19.14
N THR A 323 -2.70 -5.43 20.04
CA THR A 323 -4.14 -5.57 19.98
C THR A 323 -4.75 -5.00 21.26
N LYS A 324 -5.86 -4.29 21.14
CA LYS A 324 -6.58 -3.77 22.31
C LYS A 324 -7.16 -4.91 23.15
N ASP A 325 -7.13 -4.73 24.47
CA ASP A 325 -7.61 -5.72 25.44
C ASP A 325 -9.00 -6.29 25.12
N LYS A 326 -9.90 -5.46 24.59
CA LYS A 326 -11.26 -5.88 24.22
C LYS A 326 -11.33 -6.91 23.06
N PHE A 327 -10.25 -7.10 22.30
CA PHE A 327 -10.16 -8.09 21.22
C PHE A 327 -9.31 -9.30 21.61
N VAL A 328 -8.47 -9.18 22.64
CA VAL A 328 -7.56 -10.24 23.07
C VAL A 328 -8.34 -11.46 23.55
N GLY A 329 -8.05 -12.61 22.96
CA GLY A 329 -8.69 -13.89 23.28
C GLY A 329 -10.05 -14.14 22.61
N HIS A 330 -10.45 -13.31 21.64
CA HIS A 330 -11.70 -13.49 20.90
C HIS A 330 -11.55 -14.50 19.77
N SER A 331 -10.46 -14.38 19.01
CA SER A 331 -10.22 -15.21 17.84
C SER A 331 -9.74 -16.61 18.22
N LYS A 332 -10.23 -17.63 17.51
CA LYS A 332 -9.71 -19.01 17.59
C LYS A 332 -8.28 -19.12 17.04
N TYR A 333 -7.82 -18.14 16.26
CA TYR A 333 -6.49 -18.08 15.67
C TYR A 333 -5.48 -17.34 16.57
N GLY A 334 -5.81 -17.16 17.86
CA GLY A 334 -4.95 -16.50 18.84
C GLY A 334 -4.73 -15.01 18.57
N LEU A 335 -3.64 -14.46 19.07
CA LEU A 335 -3.35 -13.02 19.01
C LEU A 335 -3.29 -12.46 17.59
N TYR A 336 -2.85 -13.25 16.60
CA TYR A 336 -2.88 -12.84 15.21
C TYR A 336 -4.31 -12.60 14.73
N GLY A 337 -5.20 -13.56 14.97
CA GLY A 337 -6.62 -13.43 14.63
C GLY A 337 -7.30 -12.28 15.37
N ASP A 338 -6.99 -12.08 16.66
CA ASP A 338 -7.47 -10.93 17.44
C ASP A 338 -7.08 -9.60 16.79
N ASN A 339 -5.86 -9.52 16.24
CA ASN A 339 -5.34 -8.34 15.54
C ASN A 339 -6.04 -8.11 14.18
N VAL A 340 -6.38 -9.19 13.45
CA VAL A 340 -7.21 -9.11 12.23
C VAL A 340 -8.61 -8.61 12.58
N GLU A 341 -9.23 -9.11 13.66
CA GLU A 341 -10.57 -8.70 14.09
C GLU A 341 -10.61 -7.22 14.55
N GLU A 342 -9.53 -6.72 15.19
CA GLU A 342 -9.40 -5.30 15.49
C GLU A 342 -9.35 -4.45 14.21
N MET A 343 -8.58 -4.86 13.20
CA MET A 343 -8.52 -4.18 11.90
C MET A 343 -9.89 -4.19 11.21
N ASP A 344 -10.58 -5.34 11.19
CA ASP A 344 -11.93 -5.44 10.62
C ASP A 344 -12.91 -4.48 11.30
N TRP A 345 -12.85 -4.39 12.64
CA TRP A 345 -13.64 -3.41 13.40
C TRP A 345 -13.31 -1.97 12.99
N MET A 346 -12.02 -1.63 12.78
CA MET A 346 -11.64 -0.29 12.32
C MET A 346 -12.19 0.00 10.93
N VAL A 347 -12.16 -0.98 10.01
CA VAL A 347 -12.80 -0.87 8.68
C VAL A 347 -14.29 -0.59 8.85
N GLY A 348 -14.97 -1.35 9.71
CA GLY A 348 -16.39 -1.14 10.03
C GLY A 348 -16.69 0.29 10.49
N ARG A 349 -15.88 0.86 11.38
CA ARG A 349 -16.04 2.24 11.87
C ARG A 349 -15.92 3.28 10.76
N ILE A 350 -15.00 3.07 9.81
CA ILE A 350 -14.85 3.95 8.64
C ILE A 350 -16.08 3.85 7.73
N LEU A 351 -16.55 2.64 7.44
CA LEU A 351 -17.75 2.42 6.61
C LEU A 351 -18.99 3.03 7.25
N GLU A 352 -19.20 2.83 8.56
CA GLU A 352 -20.31 3.44 9.31
C GLU A 352 -20.28 4.97 9.24
N THR A 353 -19.09 5.59 9.32
CA THR A 353 -18.96 7.05 9.19
C THR A 353 -19.36 7.53 7.80
N LEU A 354 -18.97 6.80 6.74
CA LEU A 354 -19.42 7.11 5.39
C LEU A 354 -20.94 6.98 5.23
N ASP A 355 -21.55 5.97 5.88
CA ASP A 355 -23.00 5.77 5.88
C ASP A 355 -23.72 6.90 6.65
N GLN A 356 -23.26 7.25 7.83
CA GLN A 356 -23.81 8.34 8.68
C GLN A 356 -23.74 9.69 7.99
N GLU A 357 -22.64 10.00 7.32
CA GLU A 357 -22.44 11.25 6.57
C GLU A 357 -23.08 11.21 5.16
N ARG A 358 -23.77 10.11 4.79
CA ARG A 358 -24.43 9.92 3.48
C ARG A 358 -23.47 10.03 2.29
N LEU A 359 -22.20 9.61 2.48
CA LEU A 359 -21.16 9.67 1.46
C LEU A 359 -21.03 8.35 0.69
N THR A 360 -21.60 7.25 1.17
CA THR A 360 -21.43 5.89 0.66
C THR A 360 -21.64 5.77 -0.84
N ASN A 361 -22.70 6.36 -1.37
CA ASN A 361 -23.04 6.29 -2.80
C ASN A 361 -22.08 7.10 -3.69
N HIS A 362 -21.32 8.00 -3.10
CA HIS A 362 -20.40 8.91 -3.79
C HIS A 362 -18.94 8.66 -3.41
N THR A 363 -18.65 7.49 -2.86
CA THR A 363 -17.32 7.13 -2.40
C THR A 363 -16.91 5.77 -2.94
N LEU A 364 -15.76 5.73 -3.63
CA LEU A 364 -15.06 4.48 -3.91
C LEU A 364 -14.29 4.05 -2.66
N VAL A 365 -14.58 2.88 -2.14
CA VAL A 365 -13.78 2.22 -1.09
C VAL A 365 -13.02 1.05 -1.70
N TYR A 366 -11.72 0.99 -1.47
CA TYR A 366 -10.86 -0.10 -1.89
C TYR A 366 -10.09 -0.66 -0.70
N PHE A 367 -10.12 -1.99 -0.52
CA PHE A 367 -9.39 -2.72 0.51
C PHE A 367 -8.38 -3.68 -0.10
N THR A 368 -7.16 -3.72 0.46
CA THR A 368 -6.06 -4.60 0.04
C THR A 368 -5.05 -4.84 1.16
N SER A 369 -4.01 -5.66 0.87
CA SER A 369 -2.75 -5.75 1.64
C SER A 369 -1.58 -5.30 0.78
N ASP A 370 -0.48 -4.88 1.38
CA ASP A 370 0.72 -4.49 0.64
C ASP A 370 1.51 -5.69 0.07
N ASN A 371 1.49 -6.84 0.74
CA ASN A 371 2.03 -8.12 0.29
C ASN A 371 1.33 -9.27 1.01
N GLY A 372 1.66 -10.49 0.67
CA GLY A 372 1.13 -11.68 1.34
C GLY A 372 1.60 -11.83 2.78
N GLY A 373 0.93 -12.67 3.53
CA GLY A 373 1.21 -12.93 4.95
C GLY A 373 2.60 -13.51 5.18
N ARG A 374 3.19 -13.13 6.30
CA ARG A 374 4.49 -13.61 6.73
C ARG A 374 4.34 -14.91 7.51
N LEU A 375 4.97 -15.98 7.03
CA LEU A 375 4.80 -17.33 7.59
C LEU A 375 5.81 -17.65 8.71
N GLU A 376 7.01 -17.05 8.68
CA GLU A 376 8.12 -17.39 9.58
C GLU A 376 8.04 -16.80 10.98
N VAL A 377 7.01 -16.01 11.27
CA VAL A 377 6.88 -15.37 12.59
C VAL A 377 6.28 -16.34 13.57
N GLN A 378 7.10 -16.77 14.53
CA GLN A 378 6.72 -17.69 15.59
C GLN A 378 7.27 -17.21 16.93
N GLU A 379 6.53 -17.47 18.02
CA GLU A 379 6.99 -17.31 19.40
C GLU A 379 6.80 -18.64 20.13
N GLY A 380 7.91 -19.39 20.26
CA GLY A 380 7.85 -20.79 20.69
C GLY A 380 7.13 -21.65 19.64
N GLU A 381 6.07 -22.34 20.04
CA GLU A 381 5.21 -23.13 19.14
C GLU A 381 4.03 -22.32 18.56
N VAL A 382 3.84 -21.07 19.01
CA VAL A 382 2.72 -20.24 18.59
C VAL A 382 3.07 -19.48 17.32
N GLN A 383 2.29 -19.68 16.27
CA GLN A 383 2.40 -18.91 15.04
C GLN A 383 1.79 -17.52 15.24
N LEU A 384 2.57 -16.48 14.96
CA LEU A 384 2.17 -15.08 15.00
C LEU A 384 2.08 -14.45 13.61
N GLY A 385 2.27 -15.27 12.57
CA GLY A 385 2.18 -14.85 11.17
C GLY A 385 0.85 -15.20 10.53
N GLY A 386 0.61 -14.62 9.35
CA GLY A 386 -0.62 -14.79 8.57
C GLY A 386 -0.73 -16.12 7.85
N SER A 387 -1.90 -16.35 7.28
CA SER A 387 -2.20 -17.49 6.42
C SER A 387 -2.39 -17.03 4.97
N ASN A 388 -1.67 -17.66 4.05
CA ASN A 388 -1.89 -17.45 2.61
C ASN A 388 -2.86 -18.49 2.01
N GLY A 389 -3.58 -19.24 2.86
CA GLY A 389 -4.53 -20.25 2.44
C GLY A 389 -3.87 -21.37 1.64
N ILE A 390 -4.39 -21.63 0.45
CA ILE A 390 -3.86 -22.66 -0.45
C ILE A 390 -2.59 -22.24 -1.21
N TYR A 391 -2.20 -20.97 -1.11
CA TYR A 391 -1.13 -20.39 -1.92
C TYR A 391 0.25 -20.62 -1.27
N LYS A 392 1.16 -21.15 -2.06
CA LYS A 392 2.52 -21.50 -1.62
C LYS A 392 3.36 -20.27 -1.34
N GLY A 393 4.17 -20.32 -0.28
CA GLY A 393 5.08 -19.25 0.11
C GLY A 393 4.39 -18.09 0.85
N GLY A 394 5.13 -17.03 1.12
CA GLY A 394 4.70 -15.86 1.87
C GLY A 394 5.58 -14.64 1.61
N GLN A 395 5.50 -13.67 2.51
CA GLN A 395 6.28 -12.45 2.45
C GLN A 395 7.77 -12.74 2.18
N GLY A 396 8.36 -12.01 1.25
CA GLY A 396 9.79 -12.12 0.94
C GLY A 396 10.21 -13.33 0.11
N MET A 397 9.27 -14.19 -0.33
CA MET A 397 9.56 -15.44 -1.01
C MET A 397 9.48 -15.34 -2.55
N GLY A 398 9.91 -14.23 -3.11
CA GLY A 398 9.99 -14.06 -4.56
C GLY A 398 8.63 -14.06 -5.25
N GLY A 399 8.47 -14.89 -6.27
CA GLY A 399 7.27 -14.93 -7.11
C GLY A 399 6.22 -15.98 -6.71
N TRP A 400 6.34 -16.67 -5.58
CA TRP A 400 5.31 -17.60 -5.12
C TRP A 400 4.00 -16.88 -4.80
N GLU A 401 2.86 -17.53 -5.13
CA GLU A 401 1.53 -16.91 -5.00
C GLU A 401 1.26 -16.35 -3.59
N GLY A 402 1.61 -17.09 -2.55
CA GLY A 402 1.38 -16.67 -1.16
C GLY A 402 2.11 -15.39 -0.76
N GLY A 403 3.20 -15.02 -1.44
CA GLY A 403 3.94 -13.78 -1.19
C GLY A 403 3.40 -12.56 -1.92
N ILE A 404 2.71 -12.78 -3.05
CA ILE A 404 2.28 -11.70 -3.95
C ILE A 404 0.77 -11.61 -4.14
N ARG A 405 0.00 -12.67 -3.86
CA ARG A 405 -1.46 -12.64 -3.96
C ARG A 405 -2.04 -11.97 -2.72
N VAL A 406 -2.80 -10.90 -2.93
CA VAL A 406 -3.36 -10.05 -1.89
C VAL A 406 -4.88 -9.89 -2.08
N PRO A 407 -5.64 -9.55 -1.04
CA PRO A 407 -7.04 -9.17 -1.21
C PRO A 407 -7.17 -7.97 -2.15
N GLY A 408 -8.22 -7.95 -2.96
CA GLY A 408 -8.59 -6.82 -3.79
C GLY A 408 -10.12 -6.67 -3.76
N ILE A 409 -10.63 -5.72 -2.99
CA ILE A 409 -12.08 -5.52 -2.81
C ILE A 409 -12.42 -4.06 -3.12
N PHE A 410 -13.36 -3.85 -4.04
CA PHE A 410 -13.83 -2.53 -4.45
C PHE A 410 -15.31 -2.38 -4.15
N ARG A 411 -15.72 -1.30 -3.49
CA ARG A 411 -17.12 -0.96 -3.24
C ARG A 411 -17.42 0.46 -3.71
N TRP A 412 -18.38 0.58 -4.60
CA TRP A 412 -18.95 1.85 -5.04
C TRP A 412 -20.40 1.62 -5.48
N PRO A 413 -21.39 1.69 -4.58
CA PRO A 413 -22.73 1.15 -4.81
C PRO A 413 -23.46 1.69 -6.05
N THR A 414 -23.21 2.94 -6.46
CA THR A 414 -23.87 3.55 -7.64
C THR A 414 -23.19 3.22 -8.96
N VAL A 415 -22.00 2.60 -8.93
CA VAL A 415 -21.17 2.37 -10.11
C VAL A 415 -20.84 0.89 -10.30
N LEU A 416 -20.55 0.18 -9.22
CA LEU A 416 -20.11 -1.21 -9.24
C LEU A 416 -21.23 -2.15 -8.79
N GLN A 417 -21.36 -3.28 -9.48
CA GLN A 417 -22.31 -4.32 -9.14
C GLN A 417 -21.89 -5.06 -7.87
N ALA A 418 -22.79 -5.12 -6.88
CA ALA A 418 -22.59 -5.87 -5.65
C ALA A 418 -22.43 -7.39 -5.90
N GLY A 419 -21.56 -8.04 -5.13
CA GLY A 419 -21.34 -9.47 -5.16
C GLY A 419 -20.60 -10.00 -6.40
N LYS A 420 -20.08 -9.11 -7.25
CA LYS A 420 -19.32 -9.51 -8.43
C LYS A 420 -17.96 -10.08 -8.04
N VAL A 421 -17.56 -11.19 -8.67
CA VAL A 421 -16.25 -11.83 -8.52
C VAL A 421 -15.51 -11.77 -9.86
N ILE A 422 -14.27 -11.30 -9.84
CA ILE A 422 -13.41 -11.19 -11.03
C ILE A 422 -12.21 -12.10 -10.81
N ASN A 423 -12.02 -13.06 -11.72
CA ASN A 423 -10.93 -14.04 -11.66
C ASN A 423 -9.74 -13.67 -12.55
N GLU A 424 -9.75 -12.49 -13.14
CA GLU A 424 -8.72 -11.98 -14.03
C GLU A 424 -7.48 -11.51 -13.23
N PRO A 425 -6.26 -11.68 -13.75
CA PRO A 425 -5.06 -11.18 -13.11
C PRO A 425 -5.02 -9.65 -13.13
N THR A 426 -4.85 -9.06 -11.95
CA THR A 426 -4.76 -7.63 -11.72
C THR A 426 -3.58 -7.34 -10.78
N SER A 427 -3.16 -6.09 -10.67
CA SER A 427 -2.00 -5.71 -9.85
C SER A 427 -2.31 -4.52 -8.94
N LEU A 428 -1.61 -4.42 -7.81
CA LEU A 428 -1.59 -3.19 -6.99
C LEU A 428 -1.16 -1.96 -7.78
N MET A 429 -0.33 -2.13 -8.83
CA MET A 429 0.07 -1.04 -9.72
C MET A 429 -1.11 -0.43 -10.50
N ASP A 430 -2.19 -1.18 -10.67
CA ASP A 430 -3.38 -0.75 -11.42
C ASP A 430 -4.15 0.35 -10.71
N ILE A 431 -3.96 0.49 -9.39
CA ILE A 431 -4.62 1.51 -8.59
C ILE A 431 -4.22 2.92 -9.07
N TYR A 432 -2.97 3.12 -9.42
CA TYR A 432 -2.48 4.42 -9.91
C TYR A 432 -3.24 4.91 -11.16
N PRO A 433 -3.29 4.17 -12.30
CA PRO A 433 -4.05 4.61 -13.46
C PRO A 433 -5.57 4.60 -13.24
N THR A 434 -6.09 3.72 -12.39
CA THR A 434 -7.52 3.67 -12.05
C THR A 434 -7.93 4.94 -11.30
N LEU A 435 -7.16 5.38 -10.31
CA LEU A 435 -7.43 6.61 -9.57
C LEU A 435 -7.24 7.86 -10.44
N SER A 436 -6.25 7.86 -11.34
CA SER A 436 -6.08 8.93 -12.33
C SER A 436 -7.34 9.07 -13.21
N TYR A 437 -7.87 7.95 -13.71
CA TYR A 437 -9.09 7.93 -14.51
C TYR A 437 -10.31 8.45 -13.73
N ILE A 438 -10.53 7.97 -12.49
CA ILE A 438 -11.63 8.39 -11.62
C ILE A 438 -11.54 9.88 -11.28
N GLY A 439 -10.34 10.40 -11.05
CA GLY A 439 -10.08 11.81 -10.79
C GLY A 439 -10.26 12.71 -12.02
N GLY A 440 -10.48 12.13 -13.22
CA GLY A 440 -10.59 12.85 -14.48
C GLY A 440 -9.24 13.33 -15.02
N GLY A 441 -8.15 12.65 -14.63
CA GLY A 441 -6.80 13.01 -14.98
C GLY A 441 -6.19 12.17 -16.12
N MET A 442 -5.05 12.63 -16.62
CA MET A 442 -4.21 11.90 -17.57
C MET A 442 -2.97 11.37 -16.87
N LEU A 443 -2.50 10.21 -17.34
CA LEU A 443 -1.24 9.62 -16.88
C LEU A 443 -0.04 10.42 -17.39
N PRO A 444 1.06 10.50 -16.62
CA PRO A 444 2.31 11.06 -17.09
C PRO A 444 2.80 10.35 -18.36
N GLN A 445 3.23 11.13 -19.36
CA GLN A 445 3.73 10.61 -20.64
C GLN A 445 5.26 10.49 -20.67
N ASP A 446 5.94 11.00 -19.64
CA ASP A 446 7.40 11.05 -19.53
C ASP A 446 8.02 9.75 -18.97
N ARG A 447 7.18 8.79 -18.59
CA ARG A 447 7.60 7.54 -17.95
C ARG A 447 6.68 6.37 -18.28
N VAL A 448 7.22 5.15 -18.16
CA VAL A 448 6.44 3.91 -18.30
C VAL A 448 5.60 3.70 -17.05
N ILE A 449 4.28 3.57 -17.20
CA ILE A 449 3.34 3.10 -16.18
C ILE A 449 3.02 1.64 -16.50
N ASP A 450 3.29 0.73 -15.56
CA ASP A 450 3.08 -0.70 -15.73
C ASP A 450 1.65 -1.13 -15.38
N GLY A 451 0.98 -0.39 -14.47
CA GLY A 451 -0.41 -0.61 -14.10
C GLY A 451 -1.40 -0.31 -15.23
N ARG A 452 -2.60 -0.88 -15.12
CA ARG A 452 -3.71 -0.74 -16.06
C ARG A 452 -4.95 -0.17 -15.35
N ASN A 453 -5.77 0.59 -16.10
CA ASN A 453 -7.03 1.10 -15.54
C ASN A 453 -8.04 -0.04 -15.34
N LEU A 454 -8.43 -0.29 -14.09
CA LEU A 454 -9.36 -1.37 -13.74
C LEU A 454 -10.84 -1.02 -13.96
N MET A 455 -11.22 0.26 -14.10
CA MET A 455 -12.64 0.63 -14.16
C MET A 455 -13.43 -0.11 -15.24
N PRO A 456 -12.94 -0.30 -16.48
CA PRO A 456 -13.68 -1.06 -17.50
C PRO A 456 -13.97 -2.50 -17.06
N LEU A 457 -13.04 -3.15 -16.37
CA LEU A 457 -13.18 -4.52 -15.85
C LEU A 457 -14.11 -4.58 -14.64
N LEU A 458 -13.96 -3.66 -13.70
CA LEU A 458 -14.80 -3.57 -12.50
C LEU A 458 -16.27 -3.32 -12.86
N GLU A 459 -16.55 -2.42 -13.78
CA GLU A 459 -17.89 -2.13 -14.29
C GLU A 459 -18.46 -3.25 -15.17
N GLY A 460 -17.63 -4.17 -15.66
CA GLY A 460 -18.03 -5.25 -16.59
C GLY A 460 -18.21 -4.82 -18.03
N ARG A 461 -17.61 -3.69 -18.41
CA ARG A 461 -17.56 -3.25 -19.82
C ARG A 461 -16.61 -4.10 -20.65
N VAL A 462 -15.62 -4.71 -20.00
CA VAL A 462 -14.72 -5.71 -20.59
C VAL A 462 -14.72 -6.97 -19.73
N SER A 463 -14.48 -8.13 -20.34
CA SER A 463 -14.44 -9.44 -19.67
C SER A 463 -13.03 -9.84 -19.21
N HIS A 464 -11.99 -9.28 -19.82
CA HIS A 464 -10.60 -9.66 -19.59
C HIS A 464 -9.77 -8.48 -19.12
N SER A 465 -8.78 -8.77 -18.27
CA SER A 465 -7.76 -7.83 -17.85
C SER A 465 -6.89 -7.38 -19.02
N ASP A 466 -6.40 -6.13 -18.97
CA ASP A 466 -5.44 -5.61 -19.96
C ASP A 466 -4.02 -6.15 -19.75
N HIS A 467 -3.76 -6.86 -18.66
CA HIS A 467 -2.47 -7.52 -18.44
C HIS A 467 -2.36 -8.79 -19.29
N GLU A 468 -1.47 -8.81 -20.25
CA GLU A 468 -1.03 -10.04 -20.94
C GLU A 468 0.13 -10.68 -20.17
N PHE A 469 1.09 -9.87 -19.70
CA PHE A 469 2.23 -10.34 -18.91
C PHE A 469 2.36 -9.59 -17.61
N LEU A 470 2.77 -10.31 -16.53
CA LEU A 470 3.17 -9.76 -15.26
C LEU A 470 4.52 -10.36 -14.83
N PHE A 471 5.39 -9.53 -14.26
CA PHE A 471 6.76 -9.87 -13.90
C PHE A 471 6.94 -9.79 -12.39
N HIS A 472 7.46 -10.84 -11.76
CA HIS A 472 7.60 -10.91 -10.32
C HIS A 472 9.08 -10.93 -9.94
N TYR A 473 9.45 -9.88 -9.22
CA TYR A 473 10.82 -9.63 -8.79
C TYR A 473 11.04 -10.00 -7.33
N CYS A 474 12.21 -10.56 -7.04
CA CYS A 474 12.76 -10.60 -5.69
C CYS A 474 13.93 -9.61 -5.65
N GLY A 475 13.75 -8.45 -5.03
CA GLY A 475 14.70 -7.35 -5.18
C GLY A 475 14.82 -6.92 -6.64
N VAL A 476 16.05 -6.87 -7.16
CA VAL A 476 16.31 -6.57 -8.59
C VAL A 476 16.27 -7.80 -9.50
N TYR A 477 16.14 -9.00 -8.93
CA TYR A 477 16.20 -10.25 -9.66
C TYR A 477 14.82 -10.68 -10.14
N LEU A 478 14.65 -10.90 -11.43
CA LEU A 478 13.42 -11.45 -11.99
C LEU A 478 13.35 -12.94 -11.68
N HIS A 479 12.47 -13.32 -10.77
CA HIS A 479 12.28 -14.72 -10.38
C HIS A 479 11.25 -15.44 -11.22
N THR A 480 10.16 -14.74 -11.57
CA THR A 480 8.99 -15.38 -12.16
C THR A 480 8.34 -14.45 -13.16
N ALA A 481 7.75 -14.99 -14.20
CA ALA A 481 6.89 -14.27 -15.13
C ALA A 481 5.59 -15.03 -15.34
N ARG A 482 4.51 -14.27 -15.54
CA ARG A 482 3.16 -14.77 -15.75
C ARG A 482 2.68 -14.31 -17.12
N TRP A 483 2.03 -15.22 -17.85
CA TRP A 483 1.35 -14.94 -19.11
C TRP A 483 -0.13 -15.28 -19.00
N HIS A 484 -0.98 -14.27 -19.17
CA HIS A 484 -2.42 -14.41 -19.23
C HIS A 484 -2.83 -14.63 -20.68
N GLN A 485 -3.22 -15.85 -21.02
CA GLN A 485 -3.72 -16.22 -22.33
C GLN A 485 -5.22 -15.95 -22.40
N LYS A 486 -5.62 -14.78 -22.91
CA LYS A 486 -7.01 -14.29 -22.88
C LYS A 486 -8.01 -15.21 -23.60
N ASP A 487 -7.58 -15.84 -24.69
CA ASP A 487 -8.45 -16.68 -25.54
C ASP A 487 -8.98 -17.93 -24.82
N CYS A 488 -8.24 -18.46 -23.86
CA CYS A 488 -8.61 -19.67 -23.11
C CYS A 488 -8.73 -19.44 -21.59
N ALA A 489 -8.64 -18.19 -21.12
CA ALA A 489 -8.64 -17.83 -19.70
C ALA A 489 -7.57 -18.57 -18.86
N THR A 490 -6.53 -19.09 -19.51
CA THR A 490 -5.41 -19.78 -18.87
C THR A 490 -4.37 -18.79 -18.41
N VAL A 491 -3.83 -18.99 -17.21
CA VAL A 491 -2.77 -18.17 -16.66
C VAL A 491 -1.54 -19.03 -16.41
N TRP A 492 -0.58 -18.92 -17.32
CA TRP A 492 0.71 -19.58 -17.24
C TRP A 492 1.67 -18.82 -16.32
N LYS A 493 2.46 -19.55 -15.54
CA LYS A 493 3.45 -18.95 -14.65
C LYS A 493 4.74 -19.76 -14.68
N ALA A 494 5.83 -19.12 -15.04
CA ALA A 494 7.15 -19.70 -15.17
C ALA A 494 8.09 -19.16 -14.10
N HIS A 495 8.64 -20.05 -13.24
CA HIS A 495 9.65 -19.72 -12.27
C HIS A 495 11.03 -20.06 -12.82
N TYR A 496 11.88 -19.07 -12.96
CA TYR A 496 13.29 -19.19 -13.35
C TYR A 496 14.20 -19.34 -12.12
N VAL A 497 13.75 -18.78 -10.99
CA VAL A 497 14.47 -18.80 -9.71
C VAL A 497 13.47 -19.02 -8.58
N THR A 498 13.76 -19.95 -7.68
CA THR A 498 13.00 -20.14 -6.45
C THR A 498 13.92 -20.12 -5.23
N PRO A 499 13.47 -19.55 -4.09
CA PRO A 499 14.21 -19.67 -2.84
C PRO A 499 14.23 -21.12 -2.36
N LYS A 500 15.29 -21.51 -1.67
CA LYS A 500 15.35 -22.78 -0.95
C LYS A 500 14.65 -22.60 0.39
N PHE A 501 13.62 -23.38 0.62
CA PHE A 501 12.94 -23.39 1.90
C PHE A 501 13.77 -24.11 2.96
N SER A 502 13.63 -23.71 4.22
CA SER A 502 14.36 -24.31 5.33
C SER A 502 13.45 -24.42 6.56
N PRO A 503 13.21 -25.62 7.10
CA PRO A 503 13.67 -26.92 6.56
C PRO A 503 13.09 -27.28 5.20
N ASP A 504 13.66 -28.26 4.54
CA ASP A 504 13.18 -28.71 3.21
C ASP A 504 11.70 -29.08 3.26
N GLY A 505 10.94 -28.61 2.26
CA GLY A 505 9.50 -28.84 2.16
C GLY A 505 8.63 -27.98 3.07
N ALA A 506 9.21 -27.13 3.91
CA ALA A 506 8.44 -26.31 4.87
C ALA A 506 7.61 -25.19 4.23
N GLY A 507 7.82 -24.86 2.94
CA GLY A 507 7.12 -23.80 2.24
C GLY A 507 7.55 -22.38 2.65
N ALA A 508 8.50 -22.23 3.59
CA ALA A 508 9.03 -20.98 4.13
C ALA A 508 10.50 -21.14 4.60
N CYS A 509 11.13 -20.04 5.00
CA CYS A 509 12.54 -20.01 5.41
C CYS A 509 12.68 -19.81 6.92
N TYR A 510 12.15 -20.72 7.72
CA TYR A 510 12.11 -20.61 9.19
C TYR A 510 13.50 -20.49 9.84
N GLY A 511 14.51 -21.16 9.30
CA GLY A 511 15.86 -21.14 9.87
C GLY A 511 16.60 -19.82 9.74
N SER A 512 16.31 -19.02 8.70
CA SER A 512 16.94 -17.72 8.43
C SER A 512 15.98 -16.54 8.65
N GLY A 513 14.69 -16.82 8.77
CA GLY A 513 13.61 -15.81 8.88
C GLY A 513 13.39 -14.97 7.62
N ILE A 514 14.20 -15.16 6.56
CA ILE A 514 14.11 -14.44 5.28
C ILE A 514 14.67 -15.35 4.18
N CYS A 515 13.87 -15.62 3.14
CA CYS A 515 14.31 -16.33 1.95
C CYS A 515 15.24 -15.47 1.08
N PRO A 516 16.39 -15.97 0.59
CA PRO A 516 17.28 -15.19 -0.27
C PRO A 516 16.70 -14.96 -1.67
N CYS A 517 17.04 -13.82 -2.29
CA CYS A 517 16.72 -13.50 -3.68
C CYS A 517 17.81 -13.91 -4.66
N SER A 518 19.03 -14.15 -4.17
CA SER A 518 20.20 -14.53 -4.97
C SER A 518 21.19 -15.31 -4.12
N GLY A 519 22.13 -16.00 -4.75
CA GLY A 519 23.13 -16.83 -4.10
C GLY A 519 22.55 -18.21 -3.77
N ASP A 520 22.08 -18.42 -2.54
CA ASP A 520 21.51 -19.71 -2.12
C ASP A 520 20.04 -19.84 -2.55
N VAL A 521 19.83 -19.95 -3.85
CA VAL A 521 18.55 -20.14 -4.52
C VAL A 521 18.65 -21.30 -5.51
N THR A 522 17.53 -21.81 -6.00
CA THR A 522 17.48 -22.80 -7.06
C THR A 522 17.18 -22.10 -8.39
N TYR A 523 18.09 -22.25 -9.37
CA TYR A 523 17.87 -21.83 -10.75
C TYR A 523 17.27 -22.99 -11.53
N HIS A 524 16.29 -22.70 -12.37
CA HIS A 524 15.55 -23.67 -13.17
C HIS A 524 15.80 -23.41 -14.66
N ASP A 525 16.32 -24.42 -15.37
CA ASP A 525 16.51 -24.45 -16.81
C ASP A 525 16.22 -25.87 -17.32
N PRO A 526 15.06 -26.09 -17.98
CA PRO A 526 13.97 -25.15 -18.26
C PRO A 526 13.26 -24.65 -16.97
N PRO A 527 12.51 -23.52 -17.03
CA PRO A 527 11.81 -22.98 -15.87
C PRO A 527 10.72 -23.93 -15.37
N LEU A 528 10.41 -23.87 -14.06
CA LEU A 528 9.21 -24.55 -13.54
C LEU A 528 7.96 -23.84 -14.08
N LEU A 529 7.16 -24.53 -14.87
CA LEU A 529 5.94 -24.01 -15.45
C LEU A 529 4.71 -24.51 -14.68
N PHE A 530 3.76 -23.61 -14.42
CA PHE A 530 2.47 -23.92 -13.80
C PHE A 530 1.33 -23.28 -14.60
N ASP A 531 0.18 -23.96 -14.66
CA ASP A 531 -1.10 -23.34 -14.99
C ASP A 531 -1.80 -22.95 -13.68
N VAL A 532 -1.62 -21.69 -13.25
CA VAL A 532 -2.16 -21.22 -11.96
C VAL A 532 -3.68 -20.96 -12.00
N SER A 533 -4.33 -21.11 -13.15
CA SER A 533 -5.78 -21.14 -13.26
C SER A 533 -6.35 -22.49 -12.80
N ARG A 534 -5.59 -23.59 -12.94
CA ARG A 534 -5.95 -24.95 -12.54
C ARG A 534 -5.24 -25.42 -11.27
N ASP A 535 -3.98 -24.99 -11.08
CA ASP A 535 -3.14 -25.28 -9.91
C ASP A 535 -2.69 -23.98 -9.23
N PRO A 536 -3.59 -23.24 -8.56
CA PRO A 536 -3.25 -22.00 -7.88
C PRO A 536 -2.30 -22.19 -6.70
N SER A 537 -2.13 -23.42 -6.22
CA SER A 537 -1.22 -23.78 -5.13
C SER A 537 0.20 -24.08 -5.59
N GLU A 538 0.45 -24.09 -6.92
CA GLU A 538 1.77 -24.34 -7.53
C GLU A 538 2.42 -25.65 -7.02
N THR A 539 1.62 -26.73 -7.00
CA THR A 539 2.03 -28.05 -6.47
C THR A 539 2.48 -29.02 -7.53
N ARG A 540 2.06 -28.82 -8.79
CA ARG A 540 2.27 -29.75 -9.91
C ARG A 540 2.96 -29.04 -11.07
N PRO A 541 4.29 -28.98 -11.09
CA PRO A 541 5.02 -28.38 -12.21
C PRO A 541 4.78 -29.15 -13.50
N LEU A 542 4.56 -28.42 -14.57
CA LEU A 542 4.40 -28.93 -15.93
C LEU A 542 5.78 -29.11 -16.56
N ASN A 543 5.88 -30.06 -17.48
CA ASN A 543 7.08 -30.38 -18.25
C ASN A 543 6.69 -30.79 -19.67
N PRO A 544 7.65 -30.97 -20.62
CA PRO A 544 7.33 -31.37 -21.99
C PRO A 544 6.59 -32.70 -22.15
N ASP A 545 6.72 -33.62 -21.15
CA ASP A 545 6.06 -34.93 -21.21
C ASP A 545 4.58 -34.86 -20.83
N ASN A 546 4.18 -33.89 -19.99
CA ASN A 546 2.81 -33.76 -19.48
C ASN A 546 2.04 -32.53 -19.99
N GLU A 547 2.72 -31.61 -20.71
CA GLU A 547 2.08 -30.42 -21.30
C GLU A 547 2.62 -30.16 -22.71
N ALA A 548 1.80 -30.43 -23.71
CA ALA A 548 2.16 -30.28 -25.12
C ALA A 548 2.51 -28.83 -25.53
N LEU A 549 2.00 -27.83 -24.81
CA LEU A 549 2.26 -26.42 -25.06
C LEU A 549 3.51 -25.90 -24.33
N PHE A 550 4.21 -26.72 -23.54
CA PHE A 550 5.30 -26.30 -22.66
C PHE A 550 6.32 -25.41 -23.37
N ASP A 551 6.94 -25.88 -24.44
CA ASP A 551 7.99 -25.14 -25.16
C ASP A 551 7.47 -23.83 -25.79
N SER A 552 6.25 -23.86 -26.32
CA SER A 552 5.63 -22.67 -26.93
C SER A 552 5.31 -21.59 -25.88
N VAL A 553 4.83 -22.01 -24.70
CA VAL A 553 4.53 -21.13 -23.57
C VAL A 553 5.81 -20.53 -23.00
N VAL A 554 6.83 -21.35 -22.73
CA VAL A 554 8.13 -20.87 -22.23
C VAL A 554 8.75 -19.87 -23.19
N LYS A 555 8.80 -20.19 -24.48
CA LYS A 555 9.33 -19.29 -25.53
C LYS A 555 8.58 -17.95 -25.58
N LYS A 556 7.25 -17.97 -25.44
CA LYS A 556 6.42 -16.74 -25.42
C LYS A 556 6.74 -15.89 -24.20
N ILE A 557 6.88 -16.49 -23.01
CA ILE A 557 7.23 -15.80 -21.76
C ILE A 557 8.64 -15.20 -21.84
N GLU A 558 9.63 -15.95 -22.37
CA GLU A 558 11.00 -15.47 -22.55
C GLU A 558 11.09 -14.27 -23.49
N ALA A 559 10.33 -14.30 -24.58
CA ALA A 559 10.24 -13.16 -25.48
C ALA A 559 9.69 -11.92 -24.77
N ALA A 560 8.67 -12.08 -23.93
CA ALA A 560 8.11 -10.99 -23.13
C ALA A 560 9.10 -10.47 -22.06
N ILE A 561 9.84 -11.36 -21.40
CA ILE A 561 10.90 -10.97 -20.45
C ILE A 561 11.98 -10.16 -21.15
N LYS A 562 12.41 -10.59 -22.36
CA LYS A 562 13.42 -9.87 -23.15
C LYS A 562 12.94 -8.48 -23.52
N GLU A 563 11.68 -8.35 -23.94
CA GLU A 563 11.08 -7.05 -24.26
C GLU A 563 10.94 -6.17 -23.01
N HIS A 564 10.41 -6.72 -21.91
CA HIS A 564 10.33 -5.99 -20.65
C HIS A 564 11.70 -5.43 -20.21
N ARG A 565 12.75 -6.25 -20.26
CA ARG A 565 14.12 -5.82 -19.92
C ARG A 565 14.63 -4.66 -20.77
N ARG A 566 14.24 -4.57 -22.04
CA ARG A 566 14.59 -3.44 -22.93
C ARG A 566 13.98 -2.11 -22.50
N THR A 567 12.84 -2.16 -21.81
CA THR A 567 12.16 -0.97 -21.29
C THR A 567 12.72 -0.46 -19.96
N LEU A 568 13.64 -1.20 -19.34
CA LEU A 568 14.25 -0.81 -18.07
C LEU A 568 15.41 0.14 -18.33
N THR A 569 15.39 1.27 -17.67
CA THR A 569 16.49 2.25 -17.64
C THR A 569 17.22 2.19 -16.30
N PRO A 570 18.56 2.31 -16.27
CA PRO A 570 19.29 2.38 -15.00
C PRO A 570 18.83 3.58 -14.16
N VAL A 571 18.60 3.34 -12.89
CA VAL A 571 18.18 4.36 -11.91
C VAL A 571 19.01 4.25 -10.64
N PRO A 572 19.22 5.36 -9.88
CA PRO A 572 19.93 5.31 -8.61
C PRO A 572 19.24 4.39 -7.60
N GLN A 573 19.99 3.45 -7.03
CA GLN A 573 19.48 2.48 -6.04
C GLN A 573 19.23 3.14 -4.70
N GLN A 574 18.00 3.05 -4.20
CA GLN A 574 17.60 3.61 -2.92
C GLN A 574 18.01 2.72 -1.73
N PHE A 575 18.23 1.43 -1.97
CA PHE A 575 18.68 0.45 -0.98
C PHE A 575 20.19 0.17 -1.01
N SER A 576 21.00 1.07 -1.59
CA SER A 576 22.46 0.94 -1.51
C SER A 576 22.92 0.93 -0.05
N VAL A 577 24.06 0.30 0.23
CA VAL A 577 24.64 0.25 1.59
C VAL A 577 24.76 1.66 2.18
N PHE A 578 25.18 2.63 1.38
CA PHE A 578 25.28 4.02 1.82
C PHE A 578 23.92 4.61 2.22
N ASN A 579 22.87 4.36 1.45
CA ASN A 579 21.53 4.91 1.71
C ASN A 579 20.84 4.24 2.89
N THR A 580 21.09 2.96 3.12
CA THR A 580 20.49 2.20 4.22
C THR A 580 21.27 2.30 5.53
N LEU A 581 22.53 2.79 5.49
CA LEU A 581 23.32 3.01 6.70
C LEU A 581 22.67 4.12 7.56
N TRP A 582 22.56 3.85 8.87
CA TRP A 582 22.10 4.85 9.83
C TRP A 582 23.08 6.04 9.92
N LYS A 583 22.51 7.24 9.87
CA LYS A 583 23.23 8.52 9.91
C LYS A 583 22.67 9.39 11.05
N PRO A 584 23.47 9.73 12.07
CA PRO A 584 23.00 10.50 13.21
C PRO A 584 22.36 11.85 12.85
N TRP A 585 22.87 12.50 11.79
CA TRP A 585 22.37 13.81 11.32
C TRP A 585 21.04 13.72 10.56
N LEU A 586 20.63 12.52 10.14
CA LEU A 586 19.33 12.27 9.52
C LEU A 586 18.29 11.77 10.52
N GLN A 587 18.71 11.33 11.72
CA GLN A 587 17.81 10.76 12.71
C GLN A 587 16.81 11.82 13.21
N PRO A 588 15.50 11.64 13.01
CA PRO A 588 14.48 12.53 13.54
C PRO A 588 14.49 12.52 15.06
N CYS A 589 14.34 13.69 15.67
CA CYS A 589 14.43 13.84 17.12
C CYS A 589 13.46 14.92 17.61
N CYS A 590 12.57 14.53 18.47
CA CYS A 590 11.75 15.46 19.24
C CYS A 590 12.53 15.92 20.47
N GLY A 591 12.79 17.22 20.60
CA GLY A 591 13.62 17.78 21.65
C GLY A 591 15.10 17.85 21.26
N THR A 592 16.00 17.71 22.23
CA THR A 592 17.43 17.88 22.04
C THR A 592 18.12 16.54 21.79
N PHE A 593 18.76 16.41 20.62
CA PHE A 593 19.59 15.24 20.30
C PHE A 593 20.79 15.14 21.25
N PRO A 594 21.14 13.96 21.79
CA PRO A 594 20.59 12.64 21.54
C PRO A 594 19.41 12.22 22.44
N PHE A 595 18.90 13.08 23.29
CA PHE A 595 17.85 12.81 24.29
C PHE A 595 16.46 13.05 23.68
N CYS A 596 16.18 12.38 22.56
CA CYS A 596 14.92 12.53 21.84
C CYS A 596 13.73 12.01 22.65
N GLY A 597 12.79 12.89 22.97
CA GLY A 597 11.58 12.51 23.70
C GLY A 597 10.54 13.61 23.74
N CYS A 598 9.29 13.28 23.44
CA CYS A 598 8.12 14.16 23.63
C CYS A 598 6.82 13.36 23.63
N ASP A 599 5.79 13.93 24.26
CA ASP A 599 4.41 13.45 24.17
C ASP A 599 3.48 14.67 24.12
N LYS A 600 3.10 15.08 22.90
CA LYS A 600 2.20 16.21 22.64
C LYS A 600 0.74 15.79 22.45
N GLU A 601 0.46 14.48 22.37
CA GLU A 601 -0.91 13.97 22.25
C GLU A 601 -1.66 14.05 23.59
N ASP A 602 -0.99 13.82 24.72
CA ASP A 602 -1.61 13.95 26.04
C ASP A 602 -1.96 15.42 26.36
N ASP A 603 -1.19 16.41 25.87
CA ASP A 603 -1.48 17.83 26.03
C ASP A 603 -2.75 18.24 25.28
N ILE A 604 -2.98 17.69 24.07
CA ILE A 604 -4.19 17.97 23.27
C ILE A 604 -5.43 17.31 23.90
N LEU A 605 -5.30 16.14 24.49
CA LEU A 605 -6.40 15.47 25.19
C LEU A 605 -6.80 16.17 26.49
N SER A 606 -5.84 16.77 27.20
CA SER A 606 -6.10 17.53 28.43
C SER A 606 -6.78 18.88 28.21
N THR A 607 -6.67 19.46 27.00
CA THR A 607 -7.29 20.75 26.65
C THR A 607 -8.65 20.61 25.96
N ALA A 608 -9.08 19.38 25.65
CA ALA A 608 -10.35 19.09 24.93
C ALA A 608 -11.48 18.55 25.84
N TRP A 609 -11.33 18.66 27.19
CA TRP A 609 -12.36 18.31 28.20
C TRP A 609 -12.82 19.53 28.98
#